data_727f288fc0fbb1d4de7bb5d2639abd45
#
_entry.id   727f288fc0fbb1d4de7bb5d2639abd45
#
_cell.length_a   1.000
_cell.length_b   1.000
_cell.length_c   1.000
_cell.angle_alpha   90.00
_cell.angle_beta   90.00
_cell.angle_gamma   90.00
#
_symmetry.space_group_name_H-M   'P 1'
#
loop_
_entity.id
_entity.type
_entity.pdbx_description
1 polymer ?
#
loop_
_entity_poly.entity_id
_entity_poly.type
_entity_poly.pdbx_seq_one_letter_code
_entity_poly.pdbx_strand_id
1 'polypeptide(L)'
;MPSKNMLPKGQRRRTVRPEYVATRGIDEPAPLAIPLIDFDEAEEDAEPGIRTFLADPAAANLRLDQYLAQALPDISRARVQLLIEAGQVRVDGNPAKPKQKLHGGESIEIEGSPQPAPLHAVAEDIPLDILHEDKYLAVVNKPAGMMVHAGSGATDDARNRGTLVNALLFHFSKLSDVGGDLRPGIVHRLDKQTSGIILVAKDDSTHRKLGDMFSQRQVAKTYIALVHGNLAKDNVTVSLPIGRDLVRRIRMTTRRSAGEGVRSAVSHVKVLERISSPYGLFTLVEVRIETGRTHQIRVHMQSLGHPVVGDTLYGAPHIIRGLAHEADLELSLDRNFLHATHLSFTHPQTNKPMDLDAPLPAELDTFLSAIRAGLRRVE
;
A
#
# COMPACT_ATOMS: atom_id res chain seq x y z
N MET A 1 76.08 -9.49 29.06
CA MET A 1 75.01 -8.62 28.52
C MET A 1 74.01 -9.50 27.84
N PRO A 2 72.75 -9.57 28.31
CA PRO A 2 71.77 -10.49 27.78
C PRO A 2 70.93 -9.84 26.64
N SER A 3 70.66 -10.64 25.64
CA SER A 3 69.87 -10.36 24.46
C SER A 3 68.35 -10.23 24.77
N LYS A 4 67.72 -9.21 24.22
CA LYS A 4 66.28 -8.95 24.33
C LYS A 4 65.50 -9.92 23.41
N ASN A 5 64.68 -10.77 24.01
CA ASN A 5 63.66 -11.54 23.32
C ASN A 5 62.50 -10.62 22.92
N MET A 6 62.23 -10.50 21.62
CA MET A 6 61.05 -9.88 21.06
C MET A 6 59.93 -10.93 21.01
N LEU A 7 58.81 -10.67 21.67
CA LEU A 7 57.56 -11.43 21.56
C LEU A 7 56.76 -10.95 20.34
N PRO A 8 56.10 -11.86 19.59
CA PRO A 8 55.30 -11.50 18.44
C PRO A 8 53.92 -10.88 18.88
N LYS A 9 53.55 -9.78 18.22
CA LYS A 9 52.26 -9.11 18.33
C LYS A 9 51.15 -9.91 17.60
N GLY A 10 50.00 -10.06 18.28
CA GLY A 10 48.72 -10.10 17.61
C GLY A 10 47.91 -11.39 17.59
N GLN A 11 47.51 -11.86 18.73
CA GLN A 11 46.26 -12.67 18.81
C GLN A 11 45.20 -11.93 19.60
N ARG A 12 44.18 -11.36 18.89
CA ARG A 12 42.99 -10.84 19.52
C ARG A 12 42.21 -12.03 20.09
N ARG A 13 42.08 -12.08 21.39
CA ARG A 13 41.16 -13.00 22.11
C ARG A 13 39.73 -12.76 21.59
N ARG A 14 39.13 -13.76 20.94
CA ARG A 14 37.70 -13.84 20.71
C ARG A 14 37.05 -14.03 22.08
N THR A 15 36.37 -13.00 22.59
CA THR A 15 35.43 -13.13 23.68
C THR A 15 34.23 -13.91 23.17
N VAL A 16 34.09 -15.14 23.62
CA VAL A 16 32.89 -15.95 23.48
C VAL A 16 31.82 -15.27 24.33
N ARG A 17 30.77 -14.76 23.72
CA ARG A 17 29.56 -14.32 24.44
C ARG A 17 28.91 -15.57 25.01
N PRO A 18 28.49 -15.58 26.30
CA PRO A 18 27.73 -16.68 26.85
C PRO A 18 26.42 -16.83 26.05
N GLU A 19 26.10 -18.07 25.69
CA GLU A 19 24.80 -18.45 25.10
C GLU A 19 23.70 -18.02 26.08
N TYR A 20 22.78 -17.23 25.55
CA TYR A 20 21.57 -16.85 26.27
C TYR A 20 20.67 -18.08 26.30
N VAL A 21 20.70 -18.78 27.43
CA VAL A 21 19.71 -19.82 27.74
C VAL A 21 18.40 -19.10 27.97
N ALA A 22 17.46 -19.27 27.02
CA ALA A 22 16.11 -18.81 27.21
C ALA A 22 15.50 -19.50 28.41
N THR A 23 15.36 -18.78 29.53
CA THR A 23 14.52 -19.22 30.64
C THR A 23 13.09 -19.31 30.14
N ARG A 24 12.57 -20.52 30.10
CA ARG A 24 11.16 -20.83 29.91
C ARG A 24 10.35 -20.16 31.04
N GLY A 25 9.19 -19.59 30.62
CA GLY A 25 8.04 -19.44 31.51
C GLY A 25 7.97 -18.10 32.20
N ILE A 26 7.48 -17.10 31.49
CA ILE A 26 6.45 -16.26 32.06
C ILE A 26 5.18 -16.71 31.27
N ASP A 27 4.29 -17.39 31.97
CA ASP A 27 2.95 -17.69 31.50
C ASP A 27 2.32 -16.34 31.12
N GLU A 28 2.15 -16.07 29.81
CA GLU A 28 1.23 -15.04 29.40
C GLU A 28 -0.14 -15.46 29.95
N PRO A 29 -0.81 -14.62 30.75
CA PRO A 29 -2.15 -14.96 31.21
C PRO A 29 -2.99 -15.23 29.95
N ALA A 30 -3.70 -16.36 29.96
CA ALA A 30 -4.65 -16.72 28.90
C ALA A 30 -5.54 -15.49 28.62
N PRO A 31 -5.85 -15.17 27.35
CA PRO A 31 -6.73 -14.06 27.03
C PRO A 31 -8.02 -14.23 27.83
N LEU A 32 -8.38 -13.19 28.58
CA LEU A 32 -9.62 -13.16 29.35
C LEU A 32 -10.77 -13.52 28.41
N ALA A 33 -11.50 -14.58 28.70
CA ALA A 33 -12.69 -14.95 27.95
C ALA A 33 -13.78 -13.94 28.27
N ILE A 34 -13.82 -12.84 27.52
CA ILE A 34 -14.88 -11.86 27.57
C ILE A 34 -16.03 -12.41 26.75
N PRO A 35 -17.26 -12.52 27.29
CA PRO A 35 -18.42 -12.93 26.51
C PRO A 35 -18.63 -11.99 25.32
N LEU A 36 -18.97 -12.56 24.17
CA LEU A 36 -19.38 -11.77 23.02
C LEU A 36 -20.75 -11.16 23.30
N ILE A 37 -20.92 -9.91 22.94
CA ILE A 37 -22.19 -9.21 23.05
C ILE A 37 -22.98 -9.53 21.77
N ASP A 38 -24.07 -10.29 21.91
CA ASP A 38 -25.02 -10.52 20.83
C ASP A 38 -26.04 -9.37 20.81
N PHE A 39 -26.06 -8.62 19.72
CA PHE A 39 -26.94 -7.48 19.59
C PHE A 39 -28.34 -7.85 19.09
N ASP A 40 -28.56 -9.10 18.66
CA ASP A 40 -29.88 -9.57 18.22
C ASP A 40 -30.77 -9.99 19.39
N GLU A 41 -30.22 -10.20 20.60
CA GLU A 41 -30.95 -10.50 21.83
C GLU A 41 -31.31 -9.24 22.67
N ALA A 42 -31.02 -8.03 22.19
CA ALA A 42 -31.34 -6.80 22.93
C ALA A 42 -32.85 -6.53 22.94
N GLU A 43 -33.38 -6.36 24.15
CA GLU A 43 -34.75 -6.17 24.55
C GLU A 43 -35.58 -5.31 23.58
N GLU A 44 -36.83 -5.76 23.30
CA GLU A 44 -37.83 -5.10 22.45
C GLU A 44 -38.29 -3.68 22.93
N ASP A 45 -37.81 -3.20 24.10
CA ASP A 45 -38.13 -1.92 24.70
C ASP A 45 -37.07 -0.83 24.60
N ALA A 46 -35.95 -1.06 23.86
CA ALA A 46 -34.93 -0.06 23.70
C ALA A 46 -35.33 1.03 22.71
N GLU A 47 -35.11 2.30 23.05
CA GLU A 47 -35.26 3.41 22.10
C GLU A 47 -34.52 3.12 20.80
N PRO A 48 -35.08 3.38 19.61
CA PRO A 48 -34.45 3.02 18.36
C PRO A 48 -33.08 3.72 18.22
N GLY A 49 -32.02 2.93 18.36
CA GLY A 49 -30.63 3.36 18.14
C GLY A 49 -29.71 3.41 19.36
N ILE A 50 -30.22 3.17 20.59
CA ILE A 50 -29.35 3.07 21.78
C ILE A 50 -29.33 1.61 22.26
N ARG A 51 -28.14 1.08 22.46
CA ARG A 51 -27.93 -0.27 22.99
C ARG A 51 -27.17 -0.19 24.29
N THR A 52 -27.72 -0.79 25.35
CA THR A 52 -27.14 -0.77 26.69
C THR A 52 -26.80 -2.18 27.13
N PHE A 53 -25.61 -2.38 27.69
CA PHE A 53 -25.15 -3.63 28.28
C PHE A 53 -24.22 -3.37 29.48
N LEU A 54 -24.09 -4.34 30.35
CA LEU A 54 -23.18 -4.27 31.51
C LEU A 54 -21.79 -4.77 31.14
N ALA A 55 -20.77 -4.04 31.55
CA ALA A 55 -19.41 -4.50 31.41
C ALA A 55 -19.19 -5.77 32.25
N ASP A 56 -18.57 -6.80 31.63
CA ASP A 56 -18.22 -8.02 32.34
C ASP A 56 -17.30 -7.71 33.53
N PRO A 57 -17.48 -8.32 34.71
CA PRO A 57 -16.56 -8.14 35.83
C PRO A 57 -15.09 -8.43 35.51
N ALA A 58 -14.83 -9.34 34.56
CA ALA A 58 -13.48 -9.62 34.04
C ALA A 58 -12.86 -8.43 33.28
N ALA A 59 -13.67 -7.44 32.86
CA ALA A 59 -13.19 -6.23 32.20
C ALA A 59 -12.49 -5.24 33.16
N ALA A 60 -12.45 -5.51 34.45
CA ALA A 60 -11.79 -4.66 35.43
C ALA A 60 -10.31 -4.38 35.03
N ASN A 61 -9.95 -3.09 35.03
CA ASN A 61 -8.66 -2.56 34.57
C ASN A 61 -8.39 -2.61 33.05
N LEU A 62 -9.27 -3.18 32.22
CA LEU A 62 -9.18 -3.07 30.80
C LEU A 62 -9.54 -1.64 30.34
N ARG A 63 -8.95 -1.24 29.23
CA ARG A 63 -9.35 0.01 28.58
C ARG A 63 -10.66 -0.21 27.82
N LEU A 64 -11.55 0.77 27.87
CA LEU A 64 -12.82 0.72 27.18
C LEU A 64 -12.70 0.38 25.69
N ASP A 65 -11.73 0.99 24.98
CA ASP A 65 -11.51 0.71 23.56
C ASP A 65 -11.02 -0.72 23.28
N GLN A 66 -10.35 -1.35 24.23
CA GLN A 66 -9.92 -2.75 24.15
C GLN A 66 -11.06 -3.70 24.46
N TYR A 67 -11.79 -3.42 25.52
CA TYR A 67 -12.94 -4.21 25.93
C TYR A 67 -14.00 -4.27 24.82
N LEU A 68 -14.42 -3.12 24.31
CA LEU A 68 -15.42 -3.07 23.23
C LEU A 68 -14.96 -3.75 21.93
N ALA A 69 -13.68 -3.64 21.56
CA ALA A 69 -13.14 -4.33 20.40
C ALA A 69 -13.05 -5.86 20.58
N GLN A 70 -13.07 -6.37 21.81
CA GLN A 70 -13.11 -7.81 22.11
C GLN A 70 -14.55 -8.32 22.23
N ALA A 71 -15.43 -7.53 22.84
CA ALA A 71 -16.82 -7.87 23.06
C ALA A 71 -17.68 -7.75 21.77
N LEU A 72 -17.23 -6.93 20.81
CA LEU A 72 -17.92 -6.65 19.54
C LEU A 72 -17.11 -7.22 18.38
N PRO A 73 -17.32 -8.49 17.98
CA PRO A 73 -16.44 -9.20 17.03
C PRO A 73 -16.37 -8.55 15.64
N ASP A 74 -17.43 -7.82 15.25
CA ASP A 74 -17.54 -7.21 13.93
C ASP A 74 -16.98 -5.79 13.85
N ILE A 75 -16.48 -5.24 14.98
CA ILE A 75 -16.02 -3.85 15.05
C ILE A 75 -14.51 -3.80 15.33
N SER A 76 -13.78 -3.13 14.45
CA SER A 76 -12.36 -2.90 14.71
C SER A 76 -12.16 -1.90 15.85
N ARG A 77 -11.07 -2.08 16.63
CA ARG A 77 -10.70 -1.14 17.70
C ARG A 77 -10.60 0.33 17.22
N ALA A 78 -10.16 0.55 15.99
CA ALA A 78 -10.12 1.90 15.41
C ALA A 78 -11.53 2.49 15.27
N ARG A 79 -12.51 1.66 14.89
CA ARG A 79 -13.91 2.10 14.80
C ARG A 79 -14.49 2.39 16.19
N VAL A 80 -14.22 1.54 17.17
CA VAL A 80 -14.62 1.79 18.57
C VAL A 80 -14.11 3.15 19.05
N GLN A 81 -12.86 3.49 18.76
CA GLN A 81 -12.29 4.80 19.13
C GLN A 81 -13.05 5.95 18.47
N LEU A 82 -13.43 5.82 17.20
CA LEU A 82 -14.23 6.85 16.50
C LEU A 82 -15.62 7.02 17.12
N LEU A 83 -16.29 5.92 17.47
CA LEU A 83 -17.60 6.00 18.15
C LEU A 83 -17.50 6.72 19.49
N ILE A 84 -16.46 6.44 20.27
CA ILE A 84 -16.21 7.12 21.54
C ILE A 84 -15.88 8.60 21.32
N GLU A 85 -15.02 8.94 20.35
CA GLU A 85 -14.67 10.32 20.02
C GLU A 85 -15.85 11.12 19.47
N ALA A 86 -16.77 10.47 18.76
CA ALA A 86 -18.03 11.05 18.29
C ALA A 86 -19.08 11.25 19.41
N GLY A 87 -18.79 10.82 20.65
CA GLY A 87 -19.71 10.92 21.78
C GLY A 87 -20.85 9.89 21.77
N GLN A 88 -20.76 8.89 20.88
CA GLN A 88 -21.76 7.82 20.71
C GLN A 88 -21.63 6.70 21.75
N VAL A 89 -20.66 6.77 22.66
CA VAL A 89 -20.46 5.80 23.72
C VAL A 89 -20.48 6.50 25.07
N ARG A 90 -21.31 5.99 25.98
CA ARG A 90 -21.39 6.46 27.37
C ARG A 90 -21.09 5.31 28.32
N VAL A 91 -20.52 5.64 29.47
CA VAL A 91 -20.31 4.71 30.57
C VAL A 91 -20.97 5.30 31.81
N ASP A 92 -21.91 4.57 32.40
CA ASP A 92 -22.79 5.04 33.50
C ASP A 92 -23.40 6.40 33.19
N GLY A 93 -23.92 6.56 31.94
CA GLY A 93 -24.57 7.77 31.46
C GLY A 93 -23.63 8.94 31.14
N ASN A 94 -22.29 8.80 31.35
CA ASN A 94 -21.33 9.86 31.10
C ASN A 94 -20.56 9.62 29.79
N PRO A 95 -20.22 10.69 29.05
CA PRO A 95 -19.40 10.56 27.84
C PRO A 95 -18.08 9.83 28.13
N ALA A 96 -17.81 8.80 27.33
CA ALA A 96 -16.66 7.93 27.51
C ALA A 96 -15.38 8.49 26.89
N LYS A 97 -14.22 7.99 27.34
CA LYS A 97 -12.91 8.25 26.71
C LYS A 97 -12.26 6.92 26.29
N PRO A 98 -11.59 6.84 25.13
CA PRO A 98 -11.04 5.58 24.62
C PRO A 98 -10.09 4.88 25.59
N LYS A 99 -9.31 5.65 26.32
CA LYS A 99 -8.33 5.15 27.32
C LYS A 99 -8.88 4.97 28.73
N GLN A 100 -10.17 5.25 28.94
CA GLN A 100 -10.83 5.02 30.23
C GLN A 100 -10.72 3.56 30.64
N LYS A 101 -10.37 3.29 31.89
CA LYS A 101 -10.33 1.94 32.43
C LYS A 101 -11.70 1.61 33.02
N LEU A 102 -12.16 0.41 32.78
CA LEU A 102 -13.36 -0.14 33.38
C LEU A 102 -13.04 -0.73 34.76
N HIS A 103 -14.04 -0.79 35.63
CA HIS A 103 -14.01 -1.41 36.94
C HIS A 103 -14.73 -2.77 36.98
N GLY A 104 -15.56 -3.04 35.94
CA GLY A 104 -16.45 -4.19 35.83
C GLY A 104 -17.81 -3.91 36.42
N GLY A 105 -18.86 -4.19 35.65
CA GLY A 105 -20.26 -3.94 36.02
C GLY A 105 -20.82 -2.58 35.64
N GLU A 106 -20.04 -1.70 34.99
CA GLU A 106 -20.56 -0.42 34.48
C GLU A 106 -21.58 -0.66 33.38
N SER A 107 -22.58 0.23 33.32
CA SER A 107 -23.50 0.33 32.21
C SER A 107 -22.84 1.03 31.02
N ILE A 108 -22.73 0.34 29.90
CA ILE A 108 -22.18 0.90 28.66
C ILE A 108 -23.32 1.08 27.68
N GLU A 109 -23.49 2.30 27.21
CA GLU A 109 -24.48 2.68 26.20
C GLU A 109 -23.75 3.01 24.90
N ILE A 110 -24.24 2.45 23.79
CA ILE A 110 -23.75 2.77 22.44
C ILE A 110 -24.92 3.30 21.62
N GLU A 111 -24.83 4.55 21.20
CA GLU A 111 -25.82 5.20 20.36
C GLU A 111 -25.52 4.94 18.87
N GLY A 112 -26.55 4.55 18.12
CA GLY A 112 -26.47 4.26 16.68
C GLY A 112 -26.00 2.85 16.35
N SER A 113 -25.86 2.57 15.05
CA SER A 113 -25.38 1.28 14.58
C SER A 113 -23.87 1.15 14.86
N PRO A 114 -23.43 0.10 15.60
CA PRO A 114 -22.02 -0.16 15.80
C PRO A 114 -21.28 -0.46 14.49
N GLN A 115 -21.97 -0.92 13.47
CA GLN A 115 -21.44 -1.03 12.13
C GLN A 115 -21.75 0.24 11.35
N PRO A 116 -20.74 0.89 10.75
CA PRO A 116 -21.03 1.89 9.73
C PRO A 116 -21.82 1.21 8.63
N ALA A 117 -22.79 1.90 8.03
CA ALA A 117 -23.38 1.45 6.79
C ALA A 117 -22.25 0.97 5.85
N PRO A 118 -22.39 -0.19 5.19
CA PRO A 118 -21.35 -0.67 4.30
C PRO A 118 -21.00 0.46 3.34
N LEU A 119 -19.70 0.81 3.30
CA LEU A 119 -19.21 1.83 2.39
C LEU A 119 -19.35 1.30 0.98
N HIS A 120 -20.23 1.91 0.20
CA HIS A 120 -20.32 1.68 -1.23
C HIS A 120 -19.50 2.75 -1.96
N ALA A 121 -18.81 2.37 -3.01
CA ALA A 121 -18.19 3.35 -3.88
C ALA A 121 -19.31 4.13 -4.62
N VAL A 122 -19.20 5.44 -4.64
CA VAL A 122 -20.19 6.34 -5.26
C VAL A 122 -19.68 6.75 -6.65
N ALA A 123 -20.56 6.76 -7.65
CA ALA A 123 -20.23 7.24 -9.00
C ALA A 123 -19.87 8.73 -8.97
N GLU A 124 -18.77 9.10 -9.63
CA GLU A 124 -18.34 10.49 -9.79
C GLU A 124 -17.94 10.77 -11.24
N ASP A 125 -18.38 11.92 -11.78
CA ASP A 125 -18.01 12.37 -13.13
C ASP A 125 -16.55 12.83 -13.18
N ILE A 126 -15.66 11.85 -13.30
CA ILE A 126 -14.22 12.05 -13.41
C ILE A 126 -13.78 11.53 -14.80
N PRO A 127 -13.16 12.35 -15.64
CA PRO A 127 -12.72 11.94 -16.98
C PRO A 127 -11.77 10.74 -16.92
N LEU A 128 -11.98 9.77 -17.82
CA LEU A 128 -11.13 8.60 -18.01
C LEU A 128 -10.56 8.57 -19.43
N ASP A 129 -9.27 8.28 -19.53
CA ASP A 129 -8.61 7.93 -20.79
C ASP A 129 -8.75 6.41 -21.00
N ILE A 130 -9.73 6.01 -21.84
CA ILE A 130 -10.06 4.62 -22.14
C ILE A 130 -9.33 4.18 -23.40
N LEU A 131 -8.31 3.33 -23.23
CA LEU A 131 -7.49 2.80 -24.32
C LEU A 131 -8.20 1.69 -25.12
N HIS A 132 -9.04 0.92 -24.44
CA HIS A 132 -9.85 -0.14 -25.05
C HIS A 132 -11.09 -0.40 -24.20
N GLU A 133 -12.19 -0.69 -24.87
CA GLU A 133 -13.44 -1.11 -24.25
C GLU A 133 -14.18 -2.12 -25.14
N ASP A 134 -14.69 -3.17 -24.51
CA ASP A 134 -15.65 -4.06 -25.13
C ASP A 134 -16.78 -4.44 -24.16
N LYS A 135 -17.53 -5.48 -24.47
CA LYS A 135 -18.63 -5.97 -23.61
C LYS A 135 -18.13 -6.50 -22.26
N TYR A 136 -16.91 -6.99 -22.18
CA TYR A 136 -16.38 -7.83 -21.09
C TYR A 136 -15.38 -7.12 -20.21
N LEU A 137 -14.57 -6.24 -20.78
CA LEU A 137 -13.50 -5.54 -20.07
C LEU A 137 -13.28 -4.13 -20.63
N ALA A 138 -12.62 -3.32 -19.84
CA ALA A 138 -12.07 -2.04 -20.27
C ALA A 138 -10.59 -1.93 -19.85
N VAL A 139 -9.83 -1.16 -20.60
CA VAL A 139 -8.44 -0.83 -20.31
C VAL A 139 -8.31 0.68 -20.24
N VAL A 140 -7.86 1.17 -19.10
CA VAL A 140 -7.81 2.60 -18.78
C VAL A 140 -6.36 3.02 -18.56
N ASN A 141 -5.98 4.16 -19.10
CA ASN A 141 -4.74 4.84 -18.77
C ASN A 141 -4.96 5.72 -17.54
N LYS A 142 -4.66 5.18 -16.35
CA LYS A 142 -4.89 5.87 -15.09
C LYS A 142 -3.91 7.05 -14.93
N PRO A 143 -4.37 8.27 -14.62
CA PRO A 143 -3.47 9.36 -14.30
C PRO A 143 -2.74 9.13 -12.97
N ALA A 144 -1.60 9.82 -12.77
CA ALA A 144 -0.98 9.92 -11.46
C ALA A 144 -1.85 10.74 -10.49
N GLY A 145 -1.65 10.56 -9.20
CA GLY A 145 -2.42 11.26 -8.17
C GLY A 145 -3.77 10.61 -7.83
N MET A 146 -4.31 9.77 -8.72
CA MET A 146 -5.58 9.05 -8.52
C MET A 146 -5.34 7.70 -7.83
N MET A 147 -6.03 7.43 -6.72
CA MET A 147 -6.10 6.10 -6.12
C MET A 147 -6.95 5.17 -6.98
N VAL A 148 -6.64 3.88 -7.00
CA VAL A 148 -7.48 2.89 -7.70
C VAL A 148 -8.81 2.70 -6.97
N HIS A 149 -8.77 2.51 -5.67
CA HIS A 149 -9.94 2.33 -4.80
C HIS A 149 -9.63 2.81 -3.38
N ALA A 150 -10.64 3.11 -2.60
CA ALA A 150 -10.52 3.29 -1.16
C ALA A 150 -9.99 2.00 -0.52
N GLY A 151 -8.99 2.07 0.34
CA GLY A 151 -8.41 0.90 0.99
C GLY A 151 -9.42 0.21 1.92
N SER A 152 -9.23 -1.09 2.20
CA SER A 152 -9.95 -1.77 3.26
C SER A 152 -9.61 -1.11 4.60
N GLY A 153 -10.55 -0.41 5.21
CA GLY A 153 -10.35 0.42 6.40
C GLY A 153 -10.59 1.92 6.14
N ALA A 154 -11.05 2.29 4.95
CA ALA A 154 -11.68 3.58 4.76
C ALA A 154 -13.00 3.56 5.55
N THR A 155 -13.00 4.30 6.67
CA THR A 155 -14.19 4.49 7.51
C THR A 155 -14.86 5.83 7.22
N ASP A 156 -14.37 6.55 6.21
CA ASP A 156 -14.70 7.93 5.93
C ASP A 156 -15.06 8.10 4.45
N ASP A 157 -16.18 8.71 4.17
CA ASP A 157 -16.66 9.06 2.82
C ASP A 157 -15.62 9.87 2.03
N ALA A 158 -14.85 10.73 2.71
CA ALA A 158 -13.83 11.55 2.06
C ALA A 158 -12.72 10.72 1.41
N ARG A 159 -12.39 9.54 1.95
CA ARG A 159 -11.40 8.62 1.35
C ARG A 159 -11.96 7.77 0.21
N ASN A 160 -13.26 7.70 0.11
CA ASN A 160 -13.98 6.92 -0.89
C ASN A 160 -14.37 7.77 -2.12
N ARG A 161 -13.77 8.92 -2.30
CA ARG A 161 -14.01 9.85 -3.40
C ARG A 161 -12.74 10.08 -4.22
N GLY A 162 -12.92 10.49 -5.47
CA GLY A 162 -11.82 10.82 -6.38
C GLY A 162 -10.98 9.60 -6.77
N THR A 163 -11.51 8.39 -6.65
CA THR A 163 -10.78 7.17 -7.03
C THR A 163 -11.13 6.73 -8.45
N LEU A 164 -10.32 5.85 -9.03
CA LEU A 164 -10.64 5.23 -10.31
C LEU A 164 -11.99 4.51 -10.25
N VAL A 165 -12.29 3.82 -9.15
CA VAL A 165 -13.59 3.13 -8.98
C VAL A 165 -14.77 4.10 -9.06
N ASN A 166 -14.68 5.29 -8.45
CA ASN A 166 -15.74 6.29 -8.55
C ASN A 166 -15.98 6.73 -10.00
N ALA A 167 -14.89 6.95 -10.76
CA ALA A 167 -14.95 7.27 -12.18
C ALA A 167 -15.54 6.11 -13.02
N LEU A 168 -15.09 4.87 -12.76
CA LEU A 168 -15.59 3.68 -13.46
C LEU A 168 -17.09 3.46 -13.26
N LEU A 169 -17.60 3.68 -12.04
CA LEU A 169 -19.03 3.58 -11.72
C LEU A 169 -19.88 4.63 -12.48
N PHE A 170 -19.30 5.79 -12.79
CA PHE A 170 -19.97 6.80 -13.58
C PHE A 170 -19.97 6.44 -15.08
N HIS A 171 -18.82 6.00 -15.59
CA HIS A 171 -18.65 5.73 -17.03
C HIS A 171 -19.28 4.42 -17.49
N PHE A 172 -19.33 3.40 -16.63
CA PHE A 172 -19.83 2.08 -17.02
C PHE A 172 -21.12 1.73 -16.29
N SER A 173 -22.16 1.40 -17.05
CA SER A 173 -23.45 0.95 -16.51
C SER A 173 -23.38 -0.39 -15.76
N LYS A 174 -22.32 -1.18 -16.02
CA LYS A 174 -22.11 -2.48 -15.39
C LYS A 174 -20.63 -2.72 -15.18
N LEU A 175 -20.30 -3.12 -13.96
CA LEU A 175 -18.99 -3.60 -13.53
C LEU A 175 -19.17 -4.91 -12.77
N SER A 176 -18.10 -5.70 -12.65
CA SER A 176 -18.13 -6.91 -11.83
C SER A 176 -18.09 -6.60 -10.34
N ASP A 177 -18.90 -7.29 -9.55
CA ASP A 177 -18.98 -7.16 -8.10
C ASP A 177 -18.08 -8.15 -7.33
N VAL A 178 -17.35 -9.01 -8.02
CA VAL A 178 -16.44 -10.02 -7.40
C VAL A 178 -15.40 -9.37 -6.48
N GLY A 179 -14.98 -8.13 -6.78
CA GLY A 179 -14.07 -7.36 -5.93
C GLY A 179 -14.69 -6.81 -4.64
N GLY A 180 -16.02 -6.93 -4.48
CA GLY A 180 -16.83 -6.31 -3.42
C GLY A 180 -17.10 -4.83 -3.65
N ASP A 181 -18.00 -4.26 -2.87
CA ASP A 181 -18.63 -2.94 -3.05
C ASP A 181 -17.67 -1.74 -3.18
N LEU A 182 -16.47 -1.89 -2.66
CA LEU A 182 -15.45 -0.82 -2.75
C LEU A 182 -14.48 -1.01 -3.93
N ARG A 183 -14.59 -2.10 -4.69
CA ARG A 183 -13.66 -2.46 -5.76
C ARG A 183 -14.33 -3.09 -6.98
N PRO A 184 -15.50 -2.63 -7.41
CA PRO A 184 -16.17 -3.20 -8.58
C PRO A 184 -15.22 -3.15 -9.80
N GLY A 185 -15.12 -4.27 -10.50
CA GLY A 185 -14.30 -4.41 -11.71
C GLY A 185 -12.78 -4.45 -11.52
N ILE A 186 -12.25 -4.25 -10.34
CA ILE A 186 -10.81 -4.11 -10.09
C ILE A 186 -10.13 -5.46 -9.91
N VAL A 187 -9.35 -5.88 -10.91
CA VAL A 187 -8.58 -7.15 -10.92
C VAL A 187 -7.11 -6.97 -10.49
N HIS A 188 -6.55 -5.78 -10.62
CA HIS A 188 -5.21 -5.41 -10.15
C HIS A 188 -5.15 -3.91 -9.79
N ARG A 189 -3.99 -3.44 -9.35
CA ARG A 189 -3.86 -2.04 -8.94
C ARG A 189 -2.52 -1.42 -9.33
N LEU A 190 -2.53 -0.10 -9.44
CA LEU A 190 -1.36 0.77 -9.48
C LEU A 190 -1.31 1.61 -8.19
N ASP A 191 -0.13 2.07 -7.82
CA ASP A 191 0.03 3.03 -6.72
C ASP A 191 -0.61 4.37 -7.08
N LYS A 192 -0.97 5.19 -6.08
CA LYS A 192 -1.59 6.51 -6.29
C LYS A 192 -0.80 7.36 -7.28
N GLN A 193 0.51 7.44 -7.11
CA GLN A 193 1.40 8.27 -7.93
C GLN A 193 1.93 7.57 -9.20
N THR A 194 1.58 6.32 -9.42
CA THR A 194 1.94 5.60 -10.65
C THR A 194 0.83 5.78 -11.68
N SER A 195 1.19 6.24 -12.88
CA SER A 195 0.29 6.34 -14.03
C SER A 195 0.36 5.09 -14.90
N GLY A 196 -0.58 4.96 -15.84
CA GLY A 196 -0.55 3.98 -16.92
C GLY A 196 -1.65 2.95 -16.87
N ILE A 197 -1.45 1.86 -17.57
CA ILE A 197 -2.47 0.89 -17.93
C ILE A 197 -3.01 0.13 -16.72
N ILE A 198 -4.32 0.12 -16.57
CA ILE A 198 -5.08 -0.70 -15.64
C ILE A 198 -6.23 -1.41 -16.36
N LEU A 199 -6.40 -2.70 -16.05
CA LEU A 199 -7.42 -3.57 -16.63
C LEU A 199 -8.61 -3.68 -15.68
N VAL A 200 -9.81 -3.55 -16.23
CA VAL A 200 -11.08 -3.51 -15.51
C VAL A 200 -12.02 -4.58 -16.06
N ALA A 201 -12.66 -5.35 -15.21
CA ALA A 201 -13.66 -6.36 -15.59
C ALA A 201 -15.08 -5.78 -15.54
N LYS A 202 -15.87 -5.96 -16.60
CA LYS A 202 -17.26 -5.49 -16.69
C LYS A 202 -18.27 -6.54 -16.24
N ASP A 203 -17.87 -7.81 -16.15
CA ASP A 203 -18.71 -8.91 -15.65
C ASP A 203 -17.89 -9.89 -14.78
N ASP A 204 -18.59 -10.68 -13.96
CA ASP A 204 -18.01 -11.58 -12.98
C ASP A 204 -17.24 -12.76 -13.58
N SER A 205 -17.68 -13.28 -14.72
CA SER A 205 -16.99 -14.37 -15.43
C SER A 205 -15.62 -13.88 -15.91
N THR A 206 -15.59 -12.70 -16.53
CA THR A 206 -14.36 -12.06 -16.97
C THR A 206 -13.45 -11.73 -15.80
N HIS A 207 -14.00 -11.22 -14.68
CA HIS A 207 -13.24 -10.90 -13.48
C HIS A 207 -12.50 -12.12 -12.92
N ARG A 208 -13.21 -13.27 -12.76
CA ARG A 208 -12.60 -14.51 -12.26
C ARG A 208 -11.50 -14.99 -13.19
N LYS A 209 -11.76 -15.05 -14.51
CA LYS A 209 -10.74 -15.45 -15.50
C LYS A 209 -9.52 -14.54 -15.48
N LEU A 210 -9.69 -13.22 -15.42
CA LEU A 210 -8.58 -12.28 -15.29
C LEU A 210 -7.83 -12.48 -13.97
N GLY A 211 -8.53 -12.69 -12.86
CA GLY A 211 -7.92 -13.03 -11.57
C GLY A 211 -7.03 -14.27 -11.65
N ASP A 212 -7.50 -15.33 -12.31
CA ASP A 212 -6.73 -16.54 -12.57
C ASP A 212 -5.50 -16.26 -13.43
N MET A 213 -5.64 -15.50 -14.52
CA MET A 213 -4.54 -15.11 -15.39
C MET A 213 -3.47 -14.31 -14.65
N PHE A 214 -3.85 -13.36 -13.77
CA PHE A 214 -2.90 -12.64 -12.91
C PHE A 214 -2.20 -13.58 -11.91
N SER A 215 -2.94 -14.51 -11.31
CA SER A 215 -2.42 -15.52 -10.39
C SER A 215 -1.40 -16.43 -11.06
N GLN A 216 -1.69 -16.85 -12.30
CA GLN A 216 -0.85 -17.73 -13.14
C GLN A 216 0.23 -16.95 -13.91
N ARG A 217 0.35 -15.63 -13.73
CA ARG A 217 1.35 -14.77 -14.38
C ARG A 217 1.21 -14.74 -15.92
N GLN A 218 0.02 -14.91 -16.43
CA GLN A 218 -0.28 -14.90 -17.86
C GLN A 218 -0.52 -13.47 -18.41
N VAL A 219 -0.49 -12.46 -17.54
CA VAL A 219 -0.58 -11.04 -17.91
C VAL A 219 0.81 -10.41 -17.80
N ALA A 220 1.42 -10.10 -18.93
CA ALA A 220 2.68 -9.39 -18.98
C ALA A 220 2.47 -7.89 -18.71
N LYS A 221 3.28 -7.33 -17.82
CA LYS A 221 3.21 -5.93 -17.42
C LYS A 221 4.59 -5.31 -17.51
N THR A 222 4.69 -4.24 -18.27
CA THR A 222 5.94 -3.50 -18.47
C THR A 222 5.77 -2.06 -18.01
N TYR A 223 6.79 -1.57 -17.34
CA TYR A 223 6.83 -0.22 -16.78
C TYR A 223 8.07 0.50 -17.28
N ILE A 224 7.97 1.82 -17.44
CA ILE A 224 9.11 2.72 -17.59
C ILE A 224 9.35 3.42 -16.26
N ALA A 225 10.60 3.47 -15.84
CA ALA A 225 11.03 4.19 -14.66
C ALA A 225 12.36 4.93 -14.92
N LEU A 226 12.49 6.13 -14.33
CA LEU A 226 13.77 6.82 -14.22
C LEU A 226 14.29 6.64 -12.80
N VAL A 227 15.54 6.23 -12.64
CA VAL A 227 16.16 5.97 -11.35
C VAL A 227 17.44 6.79 -11.17
N HIS A 228 17.76 7.12 -9.92
CA HIS A 228 19.01 7.79 -9.58
C HIS A 228 20.20 6.88 -9.75
N GLY A 229 21.30 7.46 -10.23
CA GLY A 229 22.58 6.79 -10.39
C GLY A 229 22.69 5.99 -11.70
N ASN A 230 23.83 5.34 -11.87
CA ASN A 230 24.18 4.55 -13.05
C ASN A 230 24.08 3.05 -12.72
N LEU A 231 23.08 2.35 -13.23
CA LEU A 231 23.03 0.88 -13.16
C LEU A 231 24.16 0.30 -14.02
N ALA A 232 25.08 -0.43 -13.39
CA ALA A 232 26.26 -0.98 -14.08
C ALA A 232 25.90 -2.07 -15.10
N LYS A 233 24.90 -2.91 -14.78
CA LYS A 233 24.46 -4.04 -15.61
C LYS A 233 23.27 -3.65 -16.48
N ASP A 234 23.28 -4.04 -17.76
CA ASP A 234 22.19 -3.76 -18.70
C ASP A 234 20.90 -4.51 -18.36
N ASN A 235 21.01 -5.68 -17.74
CA ASN A 235 19.89 -6.50 -17.30
C ASN A 235 20.12 -6.98 -15.87
N VAL A 236 19.11 -6.78 -15.01
CA VAL A 236 19.14 -7.20 -13.61
C VAL A 236 17.80 -7.84 -13.24
N THR A 237 17.86 -9.04 -12.68
CA THR A 237 16.68 -9.65 -12.06
C THR A 237 16.77 -9.47 -10.55
N VAL A 238 15.75 -8.82 -9.98
CA VAL A 238 15.60 -8.65 -8.53
C VAL A 238 14.55 -9.63 -8.03
N SER A 239 15.00 -10.65 -7.30
CA SER A 239 14.15 -11.67 -6.69
C SER A 239 14.25 -11.58 -5.17
N LEU A 240 13.71 -10.50 -4.62
CA LEU A 240 13.70 -10.22 -3.20
C LEU A 240 12.26 -10.18 -2.67
N PRO A 241 11.95 -10.93 -1.62
CA PRO A 241 10.60 -10.92 -1.04
C PRO A 241 10.29 -9.55 -0.41
N ILE A 242 9.02 -9.16 -0.46
CA ILE A 242 8.54 -7.87 0.02
C ILE A 242 7.57 -8.07 1.17
N GLY A 243 7.77 -7.34 2.25
CA GLY A 243 6.90 -7.27 3.41
C GLY A 243 6.70 -5.82 3.87
N ARG A 244 5.79 -5.61 4.82
CA ARG A 244 5.55 -4.30 5.41
C ARG A 244 6.71 -3.91 6.33
N ASP A 245 7.19 -2.67 6.23
CA ASP A 245 8.20 -2.15 7.15
C ASP A 245 7.59 -1.99 8.55
N LEU A 246 8.22 -2.61 9.57
CA LEU A 246 7.71 -2.59 10.94
C LEU A 246 7.84 -1.23 11.61
N VAL A 247 8.82 -0.42 11.19
CA VAL A 247 9.08 0.91 11.75
C VAL A 247 8.26 1.98 11.02
N ARG A 248 8.31 1.97 9.69
CA ARG A 248 7.58 2.91 8.84
C ARG A 248 6.43 2.19 8.12
N ARG A 249 5.33 1.95 8.81
CA ARG A 249 4.19 1.14 8.34
C ARG A 249 3.57 1.57 7.01
N ILE A 250 3.85 2.78 6.54
CA ILE A 250 3.38 3.30 5.24
C ILE A 250 4.20 2.79 4.06
N ARG A 251 5.38 2.17 4.30
CA ARG A 251 6.25 1.64 3.25
C ARG A 251 6.41 0.12 3.30
N MET A 252 6.89 -0.42 2.21
CA MET A 252 7.29 -1.82 2.08
C MET A 252 8.81 -1.94 2.17
N THR A 253 9.32 -3.14 2.43
CA THR A 253 10.77 -3.39 2.54
C THR A 253 11.11 -4.81 2.07
N THR A 254 12.35 -5.00 1.57
CA THR A 254 12.96 -6.29 1.28
C THR A 254 13.86 -6.79 2.41
N ARG A 255 13.99 -6.04 3.51
CA ARG A 255 14.86 -6.38 4.63
C ARG A 255 14.27 -7.52 5.47
N ARG A 256 15.14 -8.27 6.17
CA ARG A 256 14.73 -9.36 7.09
C ARG A 256 13.85 -8.90 8.25
N SER A 257 13.85 -7.59 8.55
CA SER A 257 12.94 -6.96 9.52
C SER A 257 11.51 -6.73 9.00
N ALA A 258 11.16 -7.27 7.84
CA ALA A 258 9.78 -7.28 7.40
C ALA A 258 8.93 -8.16 8.34
N GLY A 259 7.76 -7.65 8.74
CA GLY A 259 6.82 -8.36 9.60
C GLY A 259 6.16 -9.56 8.93
N GLU A 260 5.16 -10.12 9.57
CA GLU A 260 4.32 -11.17 8.99
C GLU A 260 3.77 -10.76 7.61
N GLY A 261 3.52 -11.73 6.73
CA GLY A 261 2.98 -11.49 5.39
C GLY A 261 4.00 -11.14 4.32
N VAL A 262 5.28 -11.45 4.54
CA VAL A 262 6.33 -11.36 3.50
C VAL A 262 5.98 -12.26 2.33
N ARG A 263 5.99 -11.71 1.10
CA ARG A 263 5.61 -12.42 -0.12
C ARG A 263 6.72 -12.34 -1.17
N SER A 264 6.91 -13.43 -1.91
CA SER A 264 7.84 -13.46 -3.05
C SER A 264 7.51 -12.35 -4.07
N ALA A 265 8.56 -11.74 -4.60
CA ALA A 265 8.45 -10.70 -5.62
C ALA A 265 9.61 -10.79 -6.60
N VAL A 266 9.33 -10.67 -7.91
CA VAL A 266 10.32 -10.75 -8.98
C VAL A 266 10.10 -9.59 -9.95
N SER A 267 11.18 -8.86 -10.22
CA SER A 267 11.24 -7.76 -11.21
C SER A 267 12.45 -7.95 -12.11
N HIS A 268 12.23 -7.85 -13.42
CA HIS A 268 13.29 -7.88 -14.45
C HIS A 268 13.49 -6.46 -14.94
N VAL A 269 14.68 -5.93 -14.74
CA VAL A 269 15.08 -4.57 -15.08
C VAL A 269 16.01 -4.61 -16.28
N LYS A 270 15.66 -3.86 -17.31
CA LYS A 270 16.49 -3.66 -18.51
C LYS A 270 16.83 -2.17 -18.63
N VAL A 271 18.10 -1.86 -18.76
CA VAL A 271 18.57 -0.49 -19.00
C VAL A 271 18.20 -0.09 -20.44
N LEU A 272 17.50 1.02 -20.57
CA LEU A 272 17.21 1.64 -21.87
C LEU A 272 18.24 2.71 -22.19
N GLU A 273 18.61 3.53 -21.20
CA GLU A 273 19.51 4.65 -21.39
C GLU A 273 20.23 4.97 -20.06
N ARG A 274 21.52 5.30 -20.13
CA ARG A 274 22.29 5.88 -19.03
C ARG A 274 22.52 7.34 -19.33
N ILE A 275 22.06 8.22 -18.45
CA ILE A 275 22.05 9.66 -18.64
C ILE A 275 23.05 10.27 -17.68
N SER A 276 24.05 10.97 -18.25
CA SER A 276 24.97 11.85 -17.51
C SER A 276 24.55 13.29 -17.78
N SER A 277 24.15 14.01 -16.77
CA SER A 277 23.61 15.36 -16.89
C SER A 277 24.22 16.29 -15.82
N PRO A 278 24.02 17.60 -15.94
CA PRO A 278 24.41 18.54 -14.89
C PRO A 278 23.76 18.27 -13.52
N TYR A 279 22.66 17.51 -13.49
CA TYR A 279 21.96 17.09 -12.28
C TYR A 279 22.52 15.78 -11.68
N GLY A 280 23.50 15.14 -12.32
CA GLY A 280 24.08 13.89 -11.91
C GLY A 280 23.79 12.73 -12.87
N LEU A 281 23.92 11.52 -12.34
CA LEU A 281 23.73 10.30 -13.11
C LEU A 281 22.33 9.74 -12.91
N PHE A 282 21.71 9.33 -14.00
CA PHE A 282 20.40 8.69 -14.01
C PHE A 282 20.40 7.50 -14.96
N THR A 283 19.46 6.58 -14.72
CA THR A 283 19.25 5.46 -15.64
C THR A 283 17.75 5.35 -15.95
N LEU A 284 17.40 5.41 -17.23
CA LEU A 284 16.07 5.08 -17.73
C LEU A 284 15.98 3.56 -17.89
N VAL A 285 14.99 2.95 -17.28
CA VAL A 285 14.84 1.50 -17.27
C VAL A 285 13.43 1.06 -17.70
N GLU A 286 13.39 -0.05 -18.38
CA GLU A 286 12.20 -0.88 -18.56
C GLU A 286 12.15 -1.91 -17.43
N VAL A 287 10.99 -2.07 -16.81
CA VAL A 287 10.81 -3.04 -15.72
C VAL A 287 9.63 -3.94 -16.03
N ARG A 288 9.89 -5.24 -16.21
CA ARG A 288 8.84 -6.27 -16.30
C ARG A 288 8.70 -6.94 -14.94
N ILE A 289 7.43 -7.10 -14.49
CA ILE A 289 7.15 -7.71 -13.19
C ILE A 289 6.36 -9.01 -13.35
N GLU A 290 6.79 -10.07 -12.67
CA GLU A 290 6.03 -11.32 -12.58
C GLU A 290 4.97 -11.27 -11.50
N THR A 291 5.20 -10.51 -10.46
CA THR A 291 4.33 -10.33 -9.30
C THR A 291 3.90 -8.87 -9.18
N GLY A 292 2.77 -8.59 -8.53
CA GLY A 292 2.26 -7.23 -8.33
C GLY A 292 2.13 -6.89 -6.83
N ARG A 293 3.26 -6.82 -6.10
CA ARG A 293 3.24 -6.45 -4.68
C ARG A 293 3.19 -4.93 -4.53
N THR A 294 2.61 -4.47 -3.44
CA THR A 294 2.57 -3.03 -3.11
C THR A 294 3.97 -2.44 -3.17
N HIS A 295 4.14 -1.34 -3.91
CA HIS A 295 5.40 -0.62 -4.12
C HIS A 295 6.55 -1.47 -4.70
N GLN A 296 6.28 -2.59 -5.37
CA GLN A 296 7.31 -3.58 -5.74
C GLN A 296 8.49 -2.97 -6.48
N ILE A 297 8.28 -2.29 -7.60
CA ILE A 297 9.35 -1.70 -8.41
C ILE A 297 10.15 -0.68 -7.57
N ARG A 298 9.46 0.16 -6.83
CA ARG A 298 10.02 1.22 -5.98
C ARG A 298 10.95 0.65 -4.90
N VAL A 299 10.51 -0.41 -4.22
CA VAL A 299 11.31 -1.12 -3.20
C VAL A 299 12.49 -1.86 -3.82
N HIS A 300 12.28 -2.54 -4.96
CA HIS A 300 13.35 -3.26 -5.65
C HIS A 300 14.44 -2.31 -6.16
N MET A 301 14.06 -1.19 -6.78
CA MET A 301 15.04 -0.20 -7.23
C MET A 301 15.80 0.43 -6.06
N GLN A 302 15.11 0.75 -4.97
CA GLN A 302 15.75 1.22 -3.75
C GLN A 302 16.73 0.18 -3.15
N SER A 303 16.40 -1.11 -3.21
CA SER A 303 17.26 -2.19 -2.71
C SER A 303 18.58 -2.35 -3.51
N LEU A 304 18.58 -1.94 -4.77
CA LEU A 304 19.75 -1.85 -5.62
C LEU A 304 20.59 -0.57 -5.38
N GLY A 305 20.12 0.36 -4.53
CA GLY A 305 20.74 1.67 -4.32
C GLY A 305 20.36 2.72 -5.36
N HIS A 306 19.37 2.44 -6.21
CA HIS A 306 18.89 3.28 -7.30
C HIS A 306 17.41 3.64 -7.13
N PRO A 307 17.03 4.50 -6.17
CA PRO A 307 15.62 4.85 -5.95
C PRO A 307 15.00 5.50 -7.20
N VAL A 308 13.72 5.28 -7.40
CA VAL A 308 12.96 5.93 -8.49
C VAL A 308 12.95 7.44 -8.26
N VAL A 309 13.20 8.21 -9.31
CA VAL A 309 13.18 9.68 -9.27
C VAL A 309 11.83 10.18 -8.77
N GLY A 310 11.84 11.17 -7.87
CA GLY A 310 10.64 11.74 -7.23
C GLY A 310 10.04 10.85 -6.13
N ASP A 311 10.58 9.67 -5.85
CA ASP A 311 10.09 8.77 -4.82
C ASP A 311 10.73 9.05 -3.45
N THR A 312 10.29 10.11 -2.80
CA THR A 312 10.79 10.55 -1.49
C THR A 312 10.54 9.51 -0.38
N LEU A 313 9.49 8.69 -0.51
CA LEU A 313 9.20 7.61 0.44
C LEU A 313 10.34 6.58 0.48
N TYR A 314 10.99 6.34 -0.65
CA TYR A 314 12.09 5.39 -0.80
C TYR A 314 13.47 6.04 -0.95
N GLY A 315 13.58 7.32 -0.58
CA GLY A 315 14.86 8.02 -0.37
C GLY A 315 15.40 8.77 -1.60
N ALA A 316 14.59 8.95 -2.65
CA ALA A 316 14.92 9.92 -3.67
C ALA A 316 14.83 11.35 -3.11
N PRO A 317 15.70 12.27 -3.52
CA PRO A 317 15.57 13.67 -3.15
C PRO A 317 14.31 14.27 -3.78
N HIS A 318 13.63 15.17 -3.06
CA HIS A 318 12.50 15.91 -3.60
C HIS A 318 12.94 16.96 -4.63
N ILE A 319 14.04 17.66 -4.33
CA ILE A 319 14.68 18.62 -5.23
C ILE A 319 15.99 18.01 -5.71
N ILE A 320 16.17 17.95 -7.01
CA ILE A 320 17.42 17.52 -7.65
C ILE A 320 18.18 18.78 -8.02
N ARG A 321 19.33 18.96 -7.39
CA ARG A 321 20.21 20.13 -7.62
C ARG A 321 21.29 19.80 -8.61
N GLY A 322 21.72 20.80 -9.37
CA GLY A 322 22.85 20.70 -10.24
C GLY A 322 24.15 20.38 -9.49
N LEU A 323 25.09 19.77 -10.16
CA LEU A 323 26.43 19.53 -9.63
C LEU A 323 27.16 20.86 -9.39
N ALA A 324 28.29 20.83 -8.67
CA ALA A 324 29.01 22.00 -8.13
C ALA A 324 29.22 23.19 -9.09
N HIS A 325 29.31 22.95 -10.40
CA HIS A 325 29.46 24.01 -11.41
C HIS A 325 28.12 24.56 -11.94
N GLU A 326 27.01 23.94 -11.54
CA GLU A 326 25.65 24.22 -12.00
C GLU A 326 24.68 24.31 -10.78
N ALA A 327 25.18 24.85 -9.66
CA ALA A 327 24.47 24.85 -8.38
C ALA A 327 23.11 25.59 -8.42
N ASP A 328 22.91 26.47 -9.40
CA ASP A 328 21.64 27.20 -9.61
C ASP A 328 20.58 26.39 -10.33
N LEU A 329 20.94 25.19 -10.84
CA LEU A 329 19.98 24.32 -11.50
C LEU A 329 19.20 23.52 -10.46
N GLU A 330 17.88 23.59 -10.54
CA GLU A 330 16.98 22.79 -9.71
C GLU A 330 15.88 22.15 -10.56
N LEU A 331 15.62 20.86 -10.33
CA LEU A 331 14.48 20.14 -10.87
C LEU A 331 13.73 19.44 -9.74
N SER A 332 12.42 19.39 -9.84
CA SER A 332 11.56 18.62 -8.93
C SER A 332 10.52 17.85 -9.73
N LEU A 333 10.14 16.70 -9.21
CA LEU A 333 9.02 15.91 -9.71
C LEU A 333 8.15 15.53 -8.52
N ASP A 334 6.89 15.97 -8.50
CA ASP A 334 5.97 15.80 -7.37
C ASP A 334 5.39 14.38 -7.26
N ARG A 335 5.88 13.47 -8.08
CA ARG A 335 5.52 12.06 -8.10
C ARG A 335 6.72 11.19 -8.42
N ASN A 336 6.58 9.88 -8.23
CA ASN A 336 7.58 8.93 -8.74
C ASN A 336 7.56 8.88 -10.28
N PHE A 337 8.75 8.85 -10.90
CA PHE A 337 8.89 8.62 -12.34
C PHE A 337 8.68 7.13 -12.63
N LEU A 338 7.41 6.72 -12.60
CA LEU A 338 7.00 5.33 -12.83
C LEU A 338 5.68 5.32 -13.59
N HIS A 339 5.67 4.61 -14.72
CA HIS A 339 4.54 4.53 -15.64
C HIS A 339 4.36 3.08 -16.14
N ALA A 340 3.14 2.55 -16.02
CA ALA A 340 2.77 1.25 -16.59
C ALA A 340 2.49 1.44 -18.10
N THR A 341 3.52 1.24 -18.92
CA THR A 341 3.48 1.61 -20.33
C THR A 341 2.87 0.54 -21.23
N HIS A 342 2.97 -0.74 -20.84
CA HIS A 342 2.56 -1.83 -21.72
C HIS A 342 1.90 -2.97 -20.95
N LEU A 343 0.84 -3.52 -21.54
CA LEU A 343 0.09 -4.67 -21.02
C LEU A 343 -0.21 -5.65 -22.14
N SER A 344 0.18 -6.92 -21.98
CA SER A 344 -0.08 -7.96 -22.97
C SER A 344 -0.68 -9.21 -22.29
N PHE A 345 -1.77 -9.73 -22.86
CA PHE A 345 -2.50 -10.90 -22.36
C PHE A 345 -3.39 -11.51 -23.46
N THR A 346 -3.95 -12.69 -23.19
CA THR A 346 -4.99 -13.26 -24.06
C THR A 346 -6.36 -12.85 -23.52
N HIS A 347 -7.22 -12.30 -24.37
CA HIS A 347 -8.56 -11.88 -23.96
C HIS A 347 -9.38 -13.06 -23.43
N PRO A 348 -9.90 -13.02 -22.17
CA PRO A 348 -10.44 -14.18 -21.46
C PRO A 348 -11.72 -14.74 -22.06
N GLN A 349 -12.44 -13.99 -22.91
CA GLN A 349 -13.69 -14.44 -23.53
C GLN A 349 -13.54 -14.72 -25.02
N THR A 350 -12.71 -13.95 -25.74
CA THR A 350 -12.57 -14.09 -27.21
C THR A 350 -11.33 -14.87 -27.62
N ASN A 351 -10.41 -15.16 -26.67
CA ASN A 351 -9.12 -15.82 -26.89
C ASN A 351 -8.19 -15.07 -27.90
N LYS A 352 -8.49 -13.80 -28.20
CA LYS A 352 -7.62 -12.98 -29.04
C LYS A 352 -6.45 -12.42 -28.23
N PRO A 353 -5.26 -12.30 -28.84
CA PRO A 353 -4.16 -11.61 -28.19
C PRO A 353 -4.52 -10.12 -28.03
N MET A 354 -4.23 -9.59 -26.85
CA MET A 354 -4.36 -8.17 -26.52
C MET A 354 -2.97 -7.63 -26.25
N ASP A 355 -2.62 -6.55 -26.91
CA ASP A 355 -1.33 -5.88 -26.81
C ASP A 355 -1.59 -4.37 -26.78
N LEU A 356 -1.36 -3.73 -25.64
CA LEU A 356 -1.84 -2.38 -25.36
C LEU A 356 -0.72 -1.53 -24.78
N ASP A 357 -0.55 -0.35 -25.37
CA ASP A 357 0.43 0.63 -24.97
C ASP A 357 -0.23 1.91 -24.44
N ALA A 358 0.36 2.49 -23.40
CA ALA A 358 0.09 3.85 -22.97
C ALA A 358 1.36 4.69 -23.15
N PRO A 359 1.29 5.82 -23.84
CA PRO A 359 2.42 6.71 -24.02
C PRO A 359 2.88 7.29 -22.69
N LEU A 360 4.17 7.60 -22.58
CA LEU A 360 4.68 8.29 -21.42
C LEU A 360 3.95 9.63 -21.23
N PRO A 361 3.43 9.94 -20.03
CA PRO A 361 2.74 11.21 -19.80
C PRO A 361 3.64 12.41 -20.10
N ALA A 362 3.06 13.46 -20.68
CA ALA A 362 3.80 14.65 -21.11
C ALA A 362 4.68 15.26 -19.99
N GLU A 363 4.20 15.24 -18.75
CA GLU A 363 4.99 15.70 -17.61
C GLU A 363 6.28 14.90 -17.37
N LEU A 364 6.22 13.56 -17.53
CA LEU A 364 7.38 12.69 -17.39
C LEU A 364 8.33 12.84 -18.60
N ASP A 365 7.77 12.98 -19.80
CA ASP A 365 8.57 13.19 -21.01
C ASP A 365 9.30 14.55 -20.98
N THR A 366 8.60 15.60 -20.55
CA THR A 366 9.20 16.94 -20.31
C THR A 366 10.30 16.87 -19.27
N PHE A 367 10.07 16.21 -18.13
CA PHE A 367 11.06 16.03 -17.10
C PHE A 367 12.30 15.25 -17.60
N LEU A 368 12.08 14.17 -18.33
CA LEU A 368 13.17 13.37 -18.93
C LEU A 368 13.99 14.20 -19.93
N SER A 369 13.32 15.00 -20.74
CA SER A 369 13.96 15.92 -21.69
C SER A 369 14.79 17.00 -20.96
N ALA A 370 14.31 17.54 -19.85
CA ALA A 370 15.05 18.48 -19.03
C ALA A 370 16.32 17.85 -18.40
N ILE A 371 16.20 16.62 -17.91
CA ILE A 371 17.36 15.86 -17.41
C ILE A 371 18.40 15.65 -18.52
N ARG A 372 17.97 15.23 -19.72
CA ARG A 372 18.87 14.97 -20.88
C ARG A 372 19.57 16.23 -21.36
N ALA A 373 18.83 17.33 -21.45
CA ALA A 373 19.34 18.59 -21.99
C ALA A 373 20.11 19.43 -20.94
N GLY A 374 20.05 19.06 -19.66
CA GLY A 374 20.60 19.88 -18.58
C GLY A 374 19.92 21.26 -18.45
N LEU A 375 18.66 21.36 -18.85
CA LEU A 375 17.92 22.63 -18.87
C LEU A 375 17.46 23.04 -17.47
N ARG A 376 17.40 24.35 -17.23
CA ARG A 376 16.72 24.94 -16.06
C ARG A 376 15.23 24.69 -16.17
N ARG A 377 14.54 24.65 -15.01
CA ARG A 377 13.07 24.61 -14.97
C ARG A 377 12.53 25.78 -15.80
N VAL A 378 11.72 25.47 -16.81
CA VAL A 378 10.86 26.47 -17.44
C VAL A 378 9.66 26.60 -16.52
N GLU A 379 9.43 27.79 -15.94
CA GLU A 379 8.28 28.13 -15.09
C GLU A 379 6.97 28.05 -15.88
#